data_af7204340012e648746ddee4fe5bba91
#
_entry.id   af7204340012e648746ddee4fe5bba91
#
_cell.length_a   1.000
_cell.length_b   1.000
_cell.length_c   1.000
_cell.angle_alpha   90.00
_cell.angle_beta   90.00
_cell.angle_gamma   90.00
#
_symmetry.space_group_name_H-M   'P 1'
#
loop_
_entity.id
_entity.type
_entity.pdbx_description
1 polymer ?
#
loop_
_entity_poly.entity_id
_entity_poly.type
_entity_poly.pdbx_seq_one_letter_code
_entity_poly.pdbx_strand_id
1 'polypeptide(L)'
;VAQVAILRYVNPPFTAEIIWIKIKNSVSEKQDIVPQYYWRPLKDISPYLVKAVLAGEDQRFMVHHGFDFKEINKAVSDIRTGKRIRGASTISMQAARSIFLWRGRSLLR
;
A
#
# COMPACT_ATOMS: atom_id res chain seq x y z
N VAL A 1 2.94 3.79 -16.31
CA VAL A 1 1.82 4.74 -16.47
C VAL A 1 0.57 4.01 -16.95
N ALA A 2 0.64 3.17 -18.01
CA ALA A 2 -0.51 2.43 -18.55
C ALA A 2 -1.19 1.53 -17.50
N GLN A 3 -0.42 0.78 -16.70
CA GLN A 3 -0.94 -0.08 -15.63
C GLN A 3 -1.77 0.70 -14.60
N VAL A 4 -1.31 1.89 -14.20
CA VAL A 4 -2.04 2.75 -13.24
C VAL A 4 -3.35 3.26 -13.86
N ALA A 5 -3.34 3.63 -15.13
CA ALA A 5 -4.55 4.07 -15.84
C ALA A 5 -5.59 2.94 -15.95
N ILE A 6 -5.15 1.71 -16.17
CA ILE A 6 -6.04 0.52 -16.25
C ILE A 6 -6.75 0.28 -14.91
N LEU A 7 -6.07 0.48 -13.77
CA LEU A 7 -6.67 0.28 -12.45
C LEU A 7 -7.85 1.22 -12.14
N ARG A 8 -8.02 2.28 -12.92
CA ARG A 8 -9.20 3.14 -12.83
C ARG A 8 -10.47 2.41 -13.27
N TYR A 9 -10.35 1.43 -14.15
CA TYR A 9 -11.48 0.78 -14.80
C TYR A 9 -11.55 -0.72 -14.50
N VAL A 10 -10.43 -1.32 -14.17
CA VAL A 10 -10.32 -2.77 -13.96
C VAL A 10 -9.69 -3.02 -12.59
N ASN A 11 -10.39 -3.78 -11.76
CA ASN A 11 -9.87 -4.19 -10.46
C ASN A 11 -8.70 -5.16 -10.64
N PRO A 12 -7.59 -5.01 -9.88
CA PRO A 12 -6.47 -5.93 -9.99
C PRO A 12 -6.93 -7.34 -9.56
N PRO A 13 -6.76 -8.36 -10.41
CA PRO A 13 -7.17 -9.74 -10.07
C PRO A 13 -6.24 -10.39 -9.03
N PHE A 14 -5.06 -9.83 -8.84
CA PHE A 14 -4.03 -10.28 -7.89
C PHE A 14 -3.08 -9.12 -7.57
N THR A 15 -2.28 -9.30 -6.51
CA THR A 15 -1.20 -8.37 -6.14
C THR A 15 0.16 -8.91 -6.56
N ALA A 16 1.16 -8.04 -6.70
CA ALA A 16 2.53 -8.45 -7.03
C ALA A 16 3.09 -9.44 -6.00
N GLU A 17 2.70 -9.33 -4.74
CA GLU A 17 3.12 -10.26 -3.70
C GLU A 17 2.60 -11.69 -3.93
N ILE A 18 1.33 -11.84 -4.32
CA ILE A 18 0.75 -13.15 -4.61
C ILE A 18 1.49 -13.82 -5.76
N ILE A 19 1.79 -13.07 -6.83
CA ILE A 19 2.57 -13.59 -7.96
C ILE A 19 3.95 -14.03 -7.49
N TRP A 20 4.63 -13.18 -6.71
CA TRP A 20 5.96 -13.48 -6.18
C TRP A 20 5.98 -14.74 -5.32
N ILE A 21 5.01 -14.91 -4.40
CA ILE A 21 4.90 -16.11 -3.58
C ILE A 21 4.68 -17.35 -4.44
N LYS A 22 3.81 -17.29 -5.46
CA LYS A 22 3.58 -18.40 -6.38
C LYS A 22 4.84 -18.78 -7.17
N ILE A 23 5.59 -17.80 -7.68
CA ILE A 23 6.87 -18.05 -8.38
C ILE A 23 7.88 -18.67 -7.42
N LYS A 24 8.02 -18.11 -6.22
CA LYS A 24 8.92 -18.64 -5.19
C LYS A 24 8.58 -20.10 -4.84
N ASN A 25 7.31 -20.40 -4.64
CA ASN A 25 6.86 -21.76 -4.34
C ASN A 25 7.09 -22.74 -5.50
N SER A 26 7.19 -22.27 -6.74
CA SER A 26 7.48 -23.14 -7.90
C SER A 26 8.93 -23.61 -7.94
N VAL A 27 9.86 -22.90 -7.27
CA VAL A 27 11.30 -23.17 -7.33
C VAL A 27 11.91 -23.49 -5.97
N SER A 28 11.15 -23.44 -4.89
CA SER A 28 11.61 -23.65 -3.52
C SER A 28 10.92 -24.87 -2.91
N GLU A 29 11.66 -25.69 -2.20
CA GLU A 29 11.11 -26.81 -1.41
C GLU A 29 10.25 -26.30 -0.24
N LYS A 30 10.60 -25.12 0.31
CA LYS A 30 9.82 -24.47 1.36
C LYS A 30 8.66 -23.71 0.76
N GLN A 31 7.45 -24.17 1.04
CA GLN A 31 6.23 -23.53 0.57
C GLN A 31 5.79 -22.39 1.52
N ASP A 32 5.63 -21.20 0.99
CA ASP A 32 5.00 -20.08 1.70
C ASP A 32 3.48 -20.14 1.51
N ILE A 33 2.73 -19.71 2.52
CA ILE A 33 1.26 -19.62 2.43
C ILE A 33 0.89 -18.53 1.42
N VAL A 34 0.14 -18.88 0.38
CA VAL A 34 -0.40 -17.93 -0.59
C VAL A 34 -1.59 -17.23 0.04
N PRO A 35 -1.56 -15.89 0.23
CA PRO A 35 -2.69 -15.16 0.78
C PRO A 35 -3.92 -15.29 -0.12
N GLN A 36 -5.10 -15.43 0.49
CA GLN A 36 -6.35 -15.33 -0.23
C GLN A 36 -6.63 -13.86 -0.55
N TYR A 37 -7.09 -13.59 -1.75
CA TYR A 37 -7.39 -12.26 -2.25
C TYR A 37 -8.82 -12.20 -2.76
N TYR A 38 -9.63 -11.33 -2.14
CA TYR A 38 -11.00 -11.07 -2.54
C TYR A 38 -11.20 -9.57 -2.71
N TRP A 39 -11.50 -9.17 -3.93
CA TRP A 39 -11.90 -7.79 -4.20
C TRP A 39 -13.31 -7.53 -3.66
N ARG A 40 -13.47 -6.41 -2.99
CA ARG A 40 -14.78 -5.92 -2.54
C ARG A 40 -14.96 -4.47 -3.01
N PRO A 41 -16.07 -4.14 -3.68
CA PRO A 41 -16.40 -2.76 -4.01
C PRO A 41 -16.53 -1.92 -2.73
N LEU A 42 -16.14 -0.65 -2.81
CA LEU A 42 -16.18 0.24 -1.64
C LEU A 42 -17.58 0.37 -1.03
N LYS A 43 -18.64 0.29 -1.84
CA LYS A 43 -20.03 0.29 -1.39
C LYS A 43 -20.39 -0.88 -0.47
N ASP A 44 -19.67 -1.99 -0.57
CA ASP A 44 -19.89 -3.21 0.22
C ASP A 44 -19.01 -3.22 1.50
N ILE A 45 -18.23 -2.16 1.72
CA ILE A 45 -17.39 -1.97 2.90
C ILE A 45 -18.09 -1.02 3.86
N SER A 46 -18.11 -1.37 5.15
CA SER A 46 -18.71 -0.52 6.17
C SER A 46 -18.13 0.91 6.12
N PRO A 47 -18.96 1.95 6.08
CA PRO A 47 -18.51 3.34 6.09
C PRO A 47 -17.76 3.69 7.39
N TYR A 48 -18.04 3.00 8.48
CA TYR A 48 -17.28 3.16 9.73
C TYR A 48 -15.87 2.63 9.61
N LEU A 49 -15.67 1.50 8.91
CA LEU A 49 -14.34 0.95 8.64
C LEU A 49 -13.54 1.91 7.74
N VAL A 50 -14.16 2.44 6.69
CA VAL A 50 -13.52 3.43 5.82
C VAL A 50 -13.05 4.65 6.62
N LYS A 51 -13.92 5.21 7.47
CA LYS A 51 -13.58 6.33 8.34
C LYS A 51 -12.45 5.99 9.33
N ALA A 52 -12.49 4.81 9.92
CA ALA A 52 -11.46 4.37 10.86
C ALA A 52 -10.10 4.23 10.19
N VAL A 53 -10.04 3.65 8.98
CA VAL A 53 -8.81 3.54 8.19
C VAL A 53 -8.27 4.91 7.82
N LEU A 54 -9.12 5.82 7.31
CA LEU A 54 -8.71 7.20 6.99
C LEU A 54 -8.16 7.92 8.23
N ALA A 55 -8.83 7.79 9.38
CA ALA A 55 -8.41 8.44 10.61
C ALA A 55 -7.10 7.86 11.17
N GLY A 56 -6.87 6.56 11.02
CA GLY A 56 -5.68 5.89 11.55
C GLY A 56 -4.45 6.00 10.64
N GLU A 57 -4.66 5.88 9.34
CA GLU A 57 -3.58 5.75 8.37
C GLU A 57 -3.28 7.05 7.60
N ASP A 58 -4.31 7.86 7.31
CA ASP A 58 -4.16 9.00 6.41
C ASP A 58 -5.25 10.06 6.66
N GLN A 59 -5.13 10.79 7.76
CA GLN A 59 -6.12 11.81 8.16
C GLN A 59 -6.32 12.92 7.13
N ARG A 60 -5.35 13.11 6.24
CA ARG A 60 -5.35 14.15 5.22
C ARG A 60 -5.64 13.62 3.82
N PHE A 61 -6.12 12.38 3.69
CA PHE A 61 -6.40 11.70 2.41
C PHE A 61 -7.20 12.57 1.43
N MET A 62 -8.17 13.33 1.92
CA MET A 62 -9.06 14.16 1.09
C MET A 62 -8.43 15.49 0.62
N VAL A 63 -7.22 15.83 1.08
CA VAL A 63 -6.58 17.13 0.79
C VAL A 63 -5.23 17.03 0.09
N HIS A 64 -4.71 15.82 -0.13
CA HIS A 64 -3.51 15.59 -0.91
C HIS A 64 -3.79 14.72 -2.14
N HIS A 65 -2.86 14.69 -3.10
CA HIS A 65 -2.96 13.95 -4.36
C HIS A 65 -1.94 12.80 -4.42
N GLY A 66 -2.05 11.85 -3.50
CA GLY A 66 -1.17 10.68 -3.43
C GLY A 66 -0.02 10.80 -2.43
N PHE A 67 0.64 11.95 -2.33
CA PHE A 67 1.69 12.24 -1.37
C PHE A 67 1.28 13.38 -0.43
N ASP A 68 1.38 13.17 0.88
CA ASP A 68 1.21 14.25 1.86
C ASP A 68 2.57 14.87 2.19
N PHE A 69 2.97 15.87 1.39
CA PHE A 69 4.25 16.56 1.59
C PHE A 69 4.35 17.26 2.94
N LYS A 70 3.23 17.66 3.55
CA LYS A 70 3.25 18.25 4.89
C LYS A 70 3.67 17.24 5.94
N GLU A 71 3.10 16.04 5.91
CA GLU A 71 3.46 14.97 6.84
C GLU A 71 4.87 14.40 6.54
N ILE A 72 5.28 14.35 5.27
CA ILE A 72 6.66 13.97 4.88
C ILE A 72 7.66 14.97 5.46
N ASN A 73 7.46 16.27 5.28
CA ASN A 73 8.35 17.31 5.80
C ASN A 73 8.42 17.27 7.33
N LYS A 74 7.29 17.01 8.00
CA LYS A 74 7.25 16.87 9.44
C LYS A 74 8.03 15.65 9.91
N ALA A 75 7.87 14.49 9.24
CA ALA A 75 8.63 13.29 9.57
C ALA A 75 10.14 13.50 9.39
N VAL A 76 10.57 14.18 8.33
CA VAL A 76 11.98 14.53 8.11
C VAL A 76 12.51 15.46 9.22
N SER A 77 11.72 16.45 9.63
CA SER A 77 12.08 17.35 10.74
C SER A 77 12.21 16.59 12.07
N ASP A 78 11.28 15.67 12.35
CA ASP A 78 11.30 14.85 13.56
C ASP A 78 12.55 13.94 13.61
N ILE A 79 12.96 13.36 12.48
CA ILE A 79 14.21 12.59 12.35
C ILE A 79 15.43 13.48 12.65
N ARG A 80 15.49 14.68 12.06
CA ARG A 80 16.61 15.61 12.26
C ARG A 80 16.74 16.10 13.70
N THR A 81 15.63 16.19 14.42
CA THR A 81 15.57 16.65 15.81
C THR A 81 15.65 15.51 16.83
N GLY A 82 15.91 14.26 16.38
CA GLY A 82 16.03 13.08 17.25
C GLY A 82 14.72 12.65 17.91
N LYS A 83 13.57 13.12 17.41
CA LYS A 83 12.27 12.69 17.88
C LYS A 83 11.92 11.30 17.35
N ARG A 84 10.88 10.68 17.96
CA ARG A 84 10.38 9.38 17.52
C ARG A 84 10.01 9.42 16.02
N ILE A 85 10.55 8.48 15.25
CA ILE A 85 10.22 8.31 13.83
C ILE A 85 8.74 7.93 13.74
N ARG A 86 7.98 8.71 12.99
CA ARG A 86 6.58 8.42 12.63
C ARG A 86 6.46 8.14 11.14
N GLY A 87 5.49 7.31 10.78
CA GLY A 87 5.17 7.07 9.38
C GLY A 87 4.60 8.33 8.71
N ALA A 88 4.96 8.52 7.45
CA ALA A 88 4.39 9.56 6.57
C ALA A 88 3.83 8.93 5.29
N SER A 89 3.51 7.63 5.33
CA SER A 89 2.95 6.90 4.20
C SER A 89 1.46 7.22 4.08
N THR A 90 1.04 7.57 2.88
CA THR A 90 -0.38 7.76 2.55
C THR A 90 -1.04 6.43 2.15
N ILE A 91 -2.37 6.36 2.22
CA ILE A 91 -3.14 5.20 1.71
C ILE A 91 -2.83 4.95 0.23
N SER A 92 -2.69 6.01 -0.57
CA SER A 92 -2.31 5.89 -1.99
C SER A 92 -0.96 5.21 -2.18
N MET A 93 0.05 5.57 -1.38
CA MET A 93 1.37 4.93 -1.40
C MET A 93 1.29 3.47 -0.95
N GLN A 94 0.52 3.17 0.08
CA GLN A 94 0.30 1.81 0.58
C GLN A 94 -0.41 0.95 -0.47
N ALA A 95 -1.45 1.47 -1.13
CA ALA A 95 -2.17 0.80 -2.21
C ALA A 95 -1.24 0.52 -3.41
N ALA A 96 -0.50 1.52 -3.88
CA ALA A 96 0.46 1.35 -4.96
C ALA A 96 1.52 0.30 -4.63
N ARG A 97 2.06 0.33 -3.42
CA ARG A 97 3.01 -0.67 -2.94
C ARG A 97 2.42 -2.08 -2.95
N SER A 98 1.20 -2.26 -2.47
CA SER A 98 0.55 -3.57 -2.40
C SER A 98 0.24 -4.16 -3.77
N ILE A 99 -0.11 -3.32 -4.75
CA ILE A 99 -0.47 -3.76 -6.09
C ILE A 99 0.76 -4.06 -6.95
N PHE A 100 1.78 -3.20 -6.89
CA PHE A 100 2.90 -3.23 -7.83
C PHE A 100 4.20 -3.80 -7.27
N LEU A 101 4.36 -3.88 -5.94
CA LEU A 101 5.62 -4.28 -5.32
C LEU A 101 5.43 -5.53 -4.46
N TRP A 102 6.42 -6.44 -4.53
CA TRP A 102 6.51 -7.61 -3.65
C TRP A 102 7.20 -7.27 -2.32
N ARG A 103 7.09 -8.13 -1.33
CA ARG A 103 7.86 -8.01 -0.07
C ARG A 103 9.34 -8.23 -0.32
N GLY A 104 10.14 -7.29 0.11
CA GLY A 104 11.60 -7.32 0.03
C GLY A 104 12.18 -5.95 0.35
N ARG A 105 13.37 -5.92 0.92
CA ARG A 105 14.15 -4.69 1.10
C ARG A 105 15.22 -4.68 0.04
N SER A 106 14.97 -4.00 -1.07
CA SER A 106 15.93 -3.83 -2.17
C SER A 106 15.93 -2.37 -2.59
N LEU A 107 17.11 -1.87 -3.00
CA LEU A 107 17.24 -0.51 -3.57
C LEU A 107 16.54 -0.36 -4.92
N LEU A 108 16.23 -1.48 -5.61
CA LEU A 108 15.55 -1.51 -6.90
C LEU A 108 14.01 -1.61 -6.79
N ARG A 109 13.49 -1.49 -5.59
CA ARG A 109 12.06 -1.62 -5.32
C ARG A 109 11.37 -0.28 -5.24
#